data_afcd287b2f796ef4f1fd563cd40f0601
#
_entry.id   afcd287b2f796ef4f1fd563cd40f0601
#
_cell.length_a   1.000
_cell.length_b   1.000
_cell.length_c   1.000
_cell.angle_alpha   90.00
_cell.angle_beta   90.00
_cell.angle_gamma   90.00
#
_symmetry.space_group_name_H-M   'P 1'
#
loop_
_entity.id
_entity.type
_entity.pdbx_description
1 polymer ?
#
loop_
_entity_poly.entity_id
_entity_poly.type
_entity_poly.pdbx_seq_one_letter_code
_entity_poly.pdbx_strand_id
1 'polypeptide(L)' 'MHIDETMKIKFVKLGENIRRLREERNITLKELAQKTEIRIAYLAKIEEGIAYGVLLEKHLSKIATVLNIRLSEMFDF' A
#
# COMPACT_ATOMS: atom_id res chain seq x y z
N MET A 1 -14.34 -6.88 11.00
CA MET A 1 -13.52 -5.78 11.56
C MET A 1 -14.32 -4.48 11.51
N HIS A 2 -14.35 -3.78 12.63
CA HIS A 2 -15.01 -2.48 12.69
C HIS A 2 -14.00 -1.38 12.33
N ILE A 3 -14.33 -0.58 11.30
CA ILE A 3 -13.47 0.51 10.83
C ILE A 3 -14.21 1.83 11.04
N ASP A 4 -13.69 2.72 11.87
CA ASP A 4 -14.27 4.05 12.09
C ASP A 4 -13.75 5.07 11.06
N GLU A 5 -14.30 6.28 11.07
CA GLU A 5 -13.93 7.33 10.13
C GLU A 5 -12.44 7.72 10.21
N THR A 6 -11.89 7.76 11.42
CA THR A 6 -10.47 8.10 11.62
C THR A 6 -9.58 7.06 10.95
N MET A 7 -9.91 5.78 11.12
CA MET A 7 -9.14 4.70 10.49
C MET A 7 -9.27 4.74 8.98
N LYS A 8 -10.46 5.02 8.45
CA LYS A 8 -10.68 5.14 7.00
C LYS A 8 -9.78 6.21 6.40
N ILE A 9 -9.71 7.37 7.05
CA ILE A 9 -8.85 8.46 6.60
C ILE A 9 -7.38 8.02 6.57
N LYS A 10 -6.94 7.32 7.60
CA LYS A 10 -5.56 6.83 7.67
C LYS A 10 -5.25 5.82 6.57
N PHE A 11 -6.19 4.92 6.25
CA PHE A 11 -6.00 3.96 5.16
C PHE A 11 -5.92 4.65 3.81
N VAL A 12 -6.72 5.69 3.59
CA VAL A 12 -6.66 6.48 2.36
C VAL A 12 -5.30 7.16 2.23
N LYS A 13 -4.83 7.79 3.30
CA LYS A 13 -3.52 8.46 3.30
C LYS A 13 -2.38 7.46 3.08
N LEU A 14 -2.47 6.29 3.69
CA LEU A 14 -1.50 5.23 3.48
C LEU A 14 -1.44 4.83 2.01
N GLY A 15 -2.60 4.61 1.40
CA GLY A 15 -2.69 4.23 -0.01
C GLY A 15 -2.11 5.29 -0.94
N GLU A 16 -2.45 6.56 -0.69
CA GLU A 16 -1.92 7.69 -1.46
C GLU A 16 -0.39 7.75 -1.34
N ASN A 17 0.13 7.54 -0.14
CA ASN A 17 1.56 7.59 0.12
C ASN A 17 2.30 6.46 -0.60
N ILE A 18 1.72 5.26 -0.60
CA ILE A 18 2.29 4.11 -1.32
C ILE A 18 2.34 4.43 -2.82
N ARG A 19 1.24 4.95 -3.38
CA ARG A 19 1.19 5.33 -4.79
C ARG A 19 2.26 6.35 -5.13
N ARG A 20 2.40 7.39 -4.32
CA ARG A 20 3.40 8.44 -4.53
C ARG A 20 4.81 7.84 -4.52
N LEU A 21 5.12 7.00 -3.53
CA LEU A 21 6.44 6.36 -3.42
C LEU A 21 6.72 5.47 -4.63
N ARG A 22 5.70 4.77 -5.11
CA ARG A 22 5.80 3.93 -6.31
C ARG A 22 6.08 4.77 -7.56
N GLU A 23 5.28 5.82 -7.75
CA GLU A 23 5.38 6.69 -8.93
C GLU A 23 6.72 7.45 -8.97
N GLU A 24 7.22 7.87 -7.82
CA GLU A 24 8.53 8.51 -7.73
C GLU A 24 9.65 7.59 -8.22
N ARG A 25 9.43 6.28 -8.17
CA ARG A 25 10.40 5.28 -8.61
C ARG A 25 10.12 4.77 -10.03
N ASN A 26 9.17 5.40 -10.71
CA ASN A 26 8.78 5.02 -12.07
C ASN A 26 8.38 3.54 -12.18
N ILE A 27 7.71 3.02 -11.14
CA ILE A 27 7.23 1.65 -11.11
C ILE A 27 5.73 1.66 -11.38
N THR A 28 5.28 0.89 -12.38
CA THR A 28 3.86 0.76 -12.66
C THR A 28 3.18 -0.13 -11.62
N LEU A 29 1.87 0.01 -11.51
CA LEU A 29 1.09 -0.85 -10.61
C LEU A 29 1.28 -2.32 -10.98
N LYS A 30 1.30 -2.62 -12.28
CA LYS A 30 1.51 -3.97 -12.78
C LYS A 30 2.88 -4.52 -12.36
N GLU A 31 3.91 -3.70 -12.48
CA GLU A 31 5.27 -4.11 -12.06
C GLU A 31 5.33 -4.37 -10.56
N LEU A 32 4.73 -3.51 -9.76
CA LEU A 32 4.69 -3.70 -8.32
C LEU A 32 3.93 -4.97 -7.95
N ALA A 33 2.82 -5.22 -8.62
CA ALA A 33 2.03 -6.44 -8.41
C ALA A 33 2.87 -7.69 -8.73
N GLN A 34 3.59 -7.67 -9.84
CA GLN A 34 4.44 -8.80 -10.23
C GLN A 34 5.56 -9.04 -9.22
N LYS A 35 6.23 -7.98 -8.79
CA LYS A 35 7.38 -8.09 -7.88
C LYS A 35 6.98 -8.49 -6.46
N THR A 36 5.80 -8.08 -6.02
CA THR A 36 5.29 -8.40 -4.68
C THR A 36 4.51 -9.71 -4.66
N GLU A 37 4.13 -10.23 -5.83
CA GLU A 37 3.21 -11.37 -5.97
C GLU A 37 1.84 -11.09 -5.35
N ILE A 38 1.48 -9.82 -5.25
CA ILE A 38 0.13 -9.38 -4.83
C ILE A 38 -0.69 -9.21 -6.11
N ARG A 39 -1.92 -9.70 -6.11
CA ARG A 39 -2.82 -9.51 -7.25
C ARG A 39 -3.01 -8.03 -7.51
N ILE A 40 -2.97 -7.62 -8.76
CA ILE A 40 -3.07 -6.21 -9.13
C ILE A 40 -4.37 -5.56 -8.63
N ALA A 41 -5.47 -6.30 -8.67
CA ALA A 41 -6.76 -5.81 -8.18
C ALA A 41 -6.70 -5.51 -6.68
N TYR A 42 -6.02 -6.34 -5.89
CA TYR A 42 -5.89 -6.11 -4.46
C TYR A 42 -4.92 -4.96 -4.18
N LEU A 43 -3.83 -4.89 -4.93
CA LEU A 43 -2.87 -3.80 -4.81
C LEU A 43 -3.52 -2.45 -5.10
N ALA A 44 -4.39 -2.40 -6.13
CA ALA A 44 -5.16 -1.21 -6.43
C ALA A 44 -6.03 -0.78 -5.25
N LYS A 45 -6.66 -1.74 -4.58
CA LYS A 45 -7.46 -1.46 -3.38
C LYS A 45 -6.61 -0.92 -2.23
N ILE A 46 -5.38 -1.40 -2.07
CA ILE A 46 -4.47 -0.88 -1.07
C ILE A 46 -4.19 0.60 -1.35
N GLU A 47 -3.88 0.95 -2.61
CA GLU A 47 -3.60 2.32 -2.99
C GLU A 47 -4.82 3.23 -2.90
N GLU A 48 -6.01 2.67 -3.06
CA GLU A 48 -7.27 3.42 -2.88
C GLU A 48 -7.68 3.57 -1.42
N GLY A 49 -7.01 2.86 -0.52
CA GLY A 49 -7.29 2.92 0.91
C GLY A 49 -8.49 2.12 1.36
N ILE A 50 -8.89 1.11 0.57
CA ILE A 50 -10.07 0.29 0.86
C ILE A 50 -9.72 -1.19 1.10
N ALA A 51 -8.44 -1.51 1.24
CA ALA A 51 -8.02 -2.86 1.59
C ALA A 51 -7.83 -2.95 3.10
N TYR A 52 -8.67 -3.76 3.73
CA TYR A 52 -8.61 -4.00 5.18
C TYR A 52 -8.39 -5.48 5.42
N GLY A 53 -7.91 -5.83 6.59
CA GLY A 53 -7.80 -7.22 6.99
C GLY A 53 -6.46 -7.58 7.58
N VAL A 54 -6.38 -8.80 8.08
CA VAL A 54 -5.22 -9.27 8.86
C VAL A 54 -3.95 -9.45 8.03
N LEU A 55 -4.07 -9.60 6.72
CA LEU A 55 -2.91 -9.80 5.84
C LEU A 55 -2.29 -8.49 5.33
N LEU A 56 -2.91 -7.35 5.64
CA LEU A 56 -2.44 -6.06 5.14
C LEU A 56 -1.00 -5.79 5.53
N GLU A 57 -0.63 -6.03 6.80
CA GLU A 57 0.74 -5.80 7.27
C GLU A 57 1.76 -6.59 6.45
N LYS A 58 1.46 -7.85 6.15
CA LYS A 58 2.33 -8.70 5.34
C LYS A 58 2.52 -8.13 3.94
N HIS A 59 1.44 -7.65 3.33
CA HIS A 59 1.51 -7.03 2.01
C HIS A 59 2.29 -5.72 2.04
N LEU A 60 2.10 -4.91 3.07
CA LEU A 60 2.83 -3.66 3.22
C LEU A 60 4.33 -3.91 3.34
N SER A 61 4.73 -4.96 4.07
CA SER A 61 6.14 -5.34 4.18
C SER A 61 6.75 -5.71 2.83
N LYS A 62 6.01 -6.46 2.00
CA LYS A 62 6.46 -6.81 0.66
C LYS A 62 6.61 -5.58 -0.22
N ILE A 63 5.66 -4.67 -0.16
CA ILE A 63 5.68 -3.42 -0.92
C ILE A 63 6.90 -2.59 -0.51
N ALA A 64 7.14 -2.46 0.80
CA ALA A 64 8.29 -1.71 1.31
C ALA A 64 9.60 -2.29 0.77
N THR A 65 9.73 -3.60 0.77
CA THR A 65 10.91 -4.28 0.26
C THR A 65 11.15 -3.96 -1.21
N VAL A 66 10.11 -4.07 -2.03
CA VAL A 66 10.23 -3.81 -3.47
C VAL A 66 10.55 -2.35 -3.76
N LEU A 67 9.93 -1.42 -3.02
CA LEU A 67 10.16 0.01 -3.18
C LEU A 67 11.48 0.46 -2.53
N ASN A 68 12.13 -0.43 -1.79
CA ASN A 68 13.38 -0.14 -1.07
C ASN A 68 13.21 1.02 -0.09
N ILE A 69 12.14 0.95 0.70
CA ILE A 69 11.83 1.94 1.74
C ILE A 69 11.64 1.23 3.07
N ARG A 70 11.67 2.02 4.15
CA ARG A 70 11.29 1.52 5.47
C ARG A 70 9.77 1.45 5.54
N LEU A 71 9.26 0.49 6.25
CA LEU A 71 7.82 0.37 6.47
C LEU A 71 7.25 1.68 7.06
N SER A 72 7.99 2.31 7.97
CA SER A 72 7.59 3.56 8.59
C SER A 72 7.38 4.70 7.60
N GLU A 73 8.09 4.71 6.48
CA GLU A 73 7.93 5.75 5.45
C GLU A 73 6.56 5.73 4.80
N MET A 74 5.90 4.56 4.78
CA MET A 74 4.54 4.45 4.25
C MET A 74 3.54 5.21 5.10
N PHE A 75 3.83 5.35 6.39
CA PHE A 75 2.95 5.98 7.36
C PHE A 75 3.36 7.42 7.68
N ASP A 76 4.24 7.99 6.88
CA ASP A 76 4.72 9.36 7.08
C ASP A 76 3.72 10.35 6.45
N PHE A 77 2.68 10.61 7.24
CA PHE A 77 1.65 11.55 6.82
C PHE A 77 0.96 12.21 8.02
#